data_0c7fa8f5f3e966dfcc6fa09bdde9b07c
#
_entry.id   0c7fa8f5f3e966dfcc6fa09bdde9b07c
#
_cell.length_a   1.000
_cell.length_b   1.000
_cell.length_c   1.000
_cell.angle_alpha   90.00
_cell.angle_beta   90.00
_cell.angle_gamma   90.00
#
_symmetry.space_group_name_H-M   'P 1'
#
loop_
_entity.id
_entity.type
_entity.pdbx_description
1 polymer ?
#
loop_
_entity_poly.entity_id
_entity_poly.type
_entity_poly.pdbx_seq_one_letter_code
_entity_poly.pdbx_strand_id
1 'polypeptide(L)'
;MAKKEFKAESKRLLEMMINSIYTQREIFLRELVSNASDAIDKIYYKALTDDSLVFNKEDYYIKVTADKENRTLTVSDTGIGMTRDELENNLGVIAKSGSLAFKNENEAKDGHNIIGQFGVGFYSAFMVADVVTVISKALGADEAYKWESEGADGYTIEPCDKETVGTEIIMKIKPNTEEDNYDEFLEEYRLRSIIKKYSDFIRYPIKMDVKKQQLKEGSDNEYEDVQEEQTINSMVPIWRKNKSELTDEDYENFYNEKRYGFDKPLKHVHISADGAVVYNAILFIPESTPFDYYTKEYEKGLELYSNGVLIMNKCGDLLPDYFSFVKGMVDSEDLSLNISREMLQHDRQLSMIAKNIKNKIKSALQSMLKDEREKYETFYQAFGRQLKFGVYNDYGMNKDTLQDLLMFYSSKEKKLVTLDEYVSRMPEDQKYIYYASGDSIERIEKLPQAELVTDKGYELLYFTDDIDEFAIKMLMSYKEKEFKSVSSGDLGIEPDEKDKAAEAEETENKELFDAMKEILSGKVKNVKASKRLKSHPVCLSAEGELSIEMEKVLSAMPNGQDVKADKVLEINVSHEVFQSLKNVFASDKEKLGLYTNLLYNQALLIEGLPVGDPVEFTNDICKIMV
;
A
#
# COMPACT_ATOMS: atom_id res chain seq x y z
N MET A 1 -13.62 -21.39 48.08
CA MET A 1 -14.82 -20.83 47.45
C MET A 1 -15.09 -21.64 46.19
N ALA A 2 -16.32 -22.14 45.99
CA ALA A 2 -16.69 -22.85 44.78
C ALA A 2 -16.79 -21.84 43.64
N LYS A 3 -16.08 -22.09 42.51
CA LYS A 3 -16.15 -21.31 41.27
C LYS A 3 -17.58 -21.48 40.73
N LYS A 4 -18.29 -20.37 40.50
CA LYS A 4 -19.62 -20.39 39.87
C LYS A 4 -19.46 -20.12 38.37
N GLU A 5 -20.16 -20.89 37.55
CA GLU A 5 -20.23 -20.68 36.12
C GLU A 5 -21.16 -19.51 35.77
N PHE A 6 -20.85 -18.78 34.70
CA PHE A 6 -21.74 -17.76 34.16
C PHE A 6 -22.94 -18.42 33.48
N LYS A 7 -24.14 -17.87 33.69
CA LYS A 7 -25.35 -18.26 32.96
C LYS A 7 -25.54 -17.31 31.81
N ALA A 8 -25.79 -17.85 30.60
CA ALA A 8 -26.04 -17.08 29.41
C ALA A 8 -27.54 -17.02 29.09
N GLU A 9 -28.03 -15.85 28.68
CA GLU A 9 -29.35 -15.65 28.05
C GLU A 9 -29.21 -15.92 26.54
N SER A 10 -29.53 -17.14 26.09
CA SER A 10 -29.29 -17.59 24.72
C SER A 10 -29.99 -16.71 23.67
N LYS A 11 -31.23 -16.25 23.96
CA LYS A 11 -31.98 -15.35 23.07
C LYS A 11 -31.23 -14.05 22.81
N ARG A 12 -30.78 -13.36 23.86
CA ARG A 12 -30.09 -12.09 23.79
C ARG A 12 -28.70 -12.21 23.13
N LEU A 13 -28.03 -13.35 23.39
CA LEU A 13 -26.75 -13.64 22.71
C LEU A 13 -26.94 -13.81 21.21
N LEU A 14 -27.99 -14.53 20.78
CA LEU A 14 -28.29 -14.72 19.37
C LEU A 14 -28.65 -13.38 18.68
N GLU A 15 -29.46 -12.53 19.32
CA GLU A 15 -29.78 -11.19 18.83
C GLU A 15 -28.53 -10.31 18.68
N MET A 16 -27.60 -10.36 19.65
CA MET A 16 -26.32 -9.65 19.57
C MET A 16 -25.45 -10.21 18.45
N MET A 17 -25.44 -11.51 18.23
CA MET A 17 -24.68 -12.15 17.17
C MET A 17 -25.20 -11.76 15.78
N ILE A 18 -26.52 -11.79 15.58
CA ILE A 18 -27.16 -11.42 14.31
C ILE A 18 -26.90 -9.95 13.98
N ASN A 19 -26.92 -9.04 14.97
CA ASN A 19 -26.91 -7.61 14.74
C ASN A 19 -25.54 -6.92 14.92
N SER A 20 -24.53 -7.61 15.48
CA SER A 20 -23.29 -6.94 15.91
C SER A 20 -21.99 -7.63 15.53
N ILE A 21 -22.02 -8.88 15.07
CA ILE A 21 -20.78 -9.61 14.71
C ILE A 21 -20.25 -9.18 13.34
N TYR A 22 -21.14 -9.00 12.39
CA TYR A 22 -20.79 -8.67 11.01
C TYR A 22 -21.14 -7.23 10.68
N THR A 23 -20.21 -6.53 10.01
CA THR A 23 -20.41 -5.14 9.60
C THR A 23 -21.21 -5.02 8.31
N GLN A 24 -21.13 -6.04 7.44
CA GLN A 24 -21.79 -6.08 6.14
C GLN A 24 -22.75 -7.27 6.04
N ARG A 25 -23.99 -7.01 5.63
CA ARG A 25 -25.01 -8.07 5.52
C ARG A 25 -24.68 -9.12 4.47
N GLU A 26 -24.06 -8.73 3.37
CA GLU A 26 -23.68 -9.65 2.28
C GLU A 26 -22.78 -10.82 2.71
N ILE A 27 -22.16 -10.73 3.88
CA ILE A 27 -21.32 -11.77 4.49
C ILE A 27 -22.12 -13.07 4.74
N PHE A 28 -23.44 -13.00 4.90
CA PHE A 28 -24.25 -14.21 5.09
C PHE A 28 -24.01 -15.25 4.00
N LEU A 29 -23.92 -14.81 2.74
CA LEU A 29 -23.72 -15.74 1.62
C LEU A 29 -22.32 -16.37 1.65
N ARG A 30 -21.30 -15.61 2.02
CA ARG A 30 -19.94 -16.12 2.25
C ARG A 30 -19.95 -17.26 3.30
N GLU A 31 -20.60 -17.03 4.43
CA GLU A 31 -20.63 -18.00 5.53
C GLU A 31 -21.40 -19.28 5.13
N LEU A 32 -22.54 -19.15 4.45
CA LEU A 32 -23.32 -20.31 4.01
C LEU A 32 -22.59 -21.11 2.93
N VAL A 33 -21.96 -20.45 1.97
CA VAL A 33 -21.13 -21.12 0.94
C VAL A 33 -19.91 -21.80 1.57
N SER A 34 -19.29 -21.18 2.57
CA SER A 34 -18.17 -21.79 3.32
C SER A 34 -18.60 -23.05 4.07
N ASN A 35 -19.77 -23.03 4.73
CA ASN A 35 -20.33 -24.19 5.40
C ASN A 35 -20.68 -25.32 4.42
N ALA A 36 -21.21 -24.98 3.27
CA ALA A 36 -21.50 -25.92 2.18
C ALA A 36 -20.21 -26.59 1.65
N SER A 37 -19.14 -25.81 1.47
CA SER A 37 -17.82 -26.33 1.10
C SER A 37 -17.28 -27.30 2.15
N ASP A 38 -17.37 -26.94 3.45
CA ASP A 38 -16.94 -27.80 4.55
C ASP A 38 -17.74 -29.13 4.60
N ALA A 39 -19.04 -29.08 4.26
CA ALA A 39 -19.86 -30.27 4.22
C ALA A 39 -19.43 -31.25 3.11
N ILE A 40 -18.96 -30.74 1.98
CA ILE A 40 -18.40 -31.56 0.90
C ILE A 40 -17.00 -32.07 1.29
N ASP A 41 -16.15 -31.23 1.93
CA ASP A 41 -14.84 -31.65 2.39
C ASP A 41 -14.94 -32.83 3.38
N LYS A 42 -15.95 -32.88 4.24
CA LYS A 42 -16.19 -34.01 5.17
C LYS A 42 -16.43 -35.33 4.44
N ILE A 43 -17.13 -35.31 3.28
CA ILE A 43 -17.28 -36.52 2.44
C ILE A 43 -15.92 -36.92 1.86
N TYR A 44 -15.19 -35.95 1.31
CA TYR A 44 -13.88 -36.19 0.75
C TYR A 44 -12.95 -36.90 1.76
N TYR A 45 -12.88 -36.38 2.99
CA TYR A 45 -12.05 -36.99 4.04
C TYR A 45 -12.55 -38.37 4.48
N LYS A 46 -13.87 -38.58 4.52
CA LYS A 46 -14.40 -39.93 4.77
C LYS A 46 -14.00 -40.91 3.67
N ALA A 47 -14.08 -40.50 2.40
CA ALA A 47 -13.68 -41.35 1.27
C ALA A 47 -12.18 -41.70 1.27
N LEU A 48 -11.31 -40.89 1.90
CA LEU A 48 -9.90 -41.23 2.08
C LEU A 48 -9.67 -42.36 3.09
N THR A 49 -10.66 -42.65 3.95
CA THR A 49 -10.55 -43.65 5.04
C THR A 49 -11.52 -44.80 4.93
N ASP A 50 -12.47 -44.73 4.01
CA ASP A 50 -13.52 -45.73 3.80
C ASP A 50 -13.56 -46.11 2.31
N ASP A 51 -12.97 -47.25 1.98
CA ASP A 51 -12.89 -47.79 0.60
C ASP A 51 -14.27 -48.06 -0.04
N SER A 52 -15.35 -48.06 0.76
CA SER A 52 -16.72 -48.22 0.24
C SER A 52 -17.28 -46.92 -0.36
N LEU A 53 -16.66 -45.77 -0.07
CA LEU A 53 -17.05 -44.45 -0.56
C LEU A 53 -16.16 -44.02 -1.72
N VAL A 54 -16.76 -43.80 -2.89
CA VAL A 54 -16.04 -43.25 -4.07
C VAL A 54 -16.35 -41.76 -4.15
N PHE A 55 -15.33 -40.94 -4.01
CA PHE A 55 -15.44 -39.49 -4.21
C PHE A 55 -15.12 -39.13 -5.66
N ASN A 56 -16.15 -38.80 -6.43
CA ASN A 56 -15.99 -38.26 -7.78
C ASN A 56 -16.29 -36.74 -7.71
N LYS A 57 -15.27 -35.93 -7.93
CA LYS A 57 -15.35 -34.47 -7.74
C LYS A 57 -16.46 -33.79 -8.54
N GLU A 58 -16.82 -34.35 -9.69
CA GLU A 58 -17.84 -33.79 -10.57
C GLU A 58 -19.27 -33.90 -10.00
N ASP A 59 -19.50 -34.82 -9.05
CA ASP A 59 -20.80 -35.03 -8.42
C ASP A 59 -21.08 -34.03 -7.28
N TYR A 60 -20.05 -33.27 -6.87
CA TYR A 60 -20.12 -32.38 -5.72
C TYR A 60 -20.12 -30.91 -6.14
N TYR A 61 -21.15 -30.19 -5.71
CA TYR A 61 -21.32 -28.77 -6.01
C TYR A 61 -22.17 -28.06 -4.95
N ILE A 62 -22.13 -26.75 -4.98
CA ILE A 62 -22.97 -25.82 -4.22
C ILE A 62 -23.90 -25.14 -5.22
N LYS A 63 -25.19 -25.01 -4.92
CA LYS A 63 -26.13 -24.29 -5.80
C LYS A 63 -26.81 -23.17 -5.05
N VAL A 64 -26.87 -21.99 -5.66
CA VAL A 64 -27.52 -20.79 -5.14
C VAL A 64 -28.70 -20.47 -6.07
N THR A 65 -29.91 -20.45 -5.52
CA THR A 65 -31.15 -20.23 -6.29
C THR A 65 -31.98 -19.15 -5.63
N ALA A 66 -32.35 -18.12 -6.40
CA ALA A 66 -33.25 -17.06 -5.95
C ALA A 66 -34.61 -17.19 -6.59
N ASP A 67 -35.67 -17.16 -5.78
CA ASP A 67 -37.07 -17.11 -6.21
C ASP A 67 -37.66 -15.75 -5.78
N LYS A 68 -37.80 -14.84 -6.73
CA LYS A 68 -38.35 -13.50 -6.50
C LYS A 68 -39.83 -13.51 -6.13
N GLU A 69 -40.60 -14.42 -6.69
CA GLU A 69 -42.06 -14.49 -6.48
C GLU A 69 -42.34 -14.89 -5.02
N ASN A 70 -41.63 -15.89 -4.53
CA ASN A 70 -41.77 -16.37 -3.17
C ASN A 70 -40.84 -15.64 -2.18
N ARG A 71 -39.99 -14.71 -2.65
CA ARG A 71 -38.96 -14.01 -1.86
C ARG A 71 -38.08 -14.98 -1.09
N THR A 72 -37.63 -16.05 -1.73
CA THR A 72 -36.74 -17.03 -1.11
C THR A 72 -35.39 -17.09 -1.80
N LEU A 73 -34.35 -17.23 -1.00
CA LEU A 73 -33.01 -17.53 -1.44
C LEU A 73 -32.59 -18.88 -0.85
N THR A 74 -32.17 -19.79 -1.71
CA THR A 74 -31.77 -21.16 -1.32
C THR A 74 -30.28 -21.35 -1.60
N VAL A 75 -29.54 -21.83 -0.60
CA VAL A 75 -28.17 -22.34 -0.74
C VAL A 75 -28.21 -23.82 -0.46
N SER A 76 -27.86 -24.64 -1.44
CA SER A 76 -27.85 -26.11 -1.31
C SER A 76 -26.45 -26.66 -1.58
N ASP A 77 -26.12 -27.76 -0.94
CA ASP A 77 -24.88 -28.53 -1.12
C ASP A 77 -25.17 -30.02 -1.29
N THR A 78 -24.26 -30.69 -1.98
CA THR A 78 -24.23 -32.15 -2.10
C THR A 78 -23.29 -32.79 -1.08
N GLY A 79 -23.08 -32.11 0.07
CA GLY A 79 -22.18 -32.51 1.14
C GLY A 79 -22.73 -33.65 1.99
N ILE A 80 -22.07 -33.91 3.12
CA ILE A 80 -22.34 -35.06 4.00
C ILE A 80 -23.75 -35.07 4.60
N GLY A 81 -24.45 -33.92 4.62
CA GLY A 81 -25.73 -33.75 5.29
C GLY A 81 -25.65 -33.89 6.81
N MET A 82 -26.81 -33.88 7.45
CA MET A 82 -26.95 -33.97 8.92
C MET A 82 -28.09 -34.88 9.32
N THR A 83 -27.86 -35.69 10.34
CA THR A 83 -28.89 -36.42 11.07
C THR A 83 -29.71 -35.47 11.94
N ARG A 84 -30.81 -35.96 12.53
CA ARG A 84 -31.63 -35.20 13.50
C ARG A 84 -30.79 -34.65 14.67
N ASP A 85 -29.97 -35.51 15.27
CA ASP A 85 -29.15 -35.15 16.41
C ASP A 85 -28.05 -34.14 16.00
N GLU A 86 -27.51 -34.24 14.80
CA GLU A 86 -26.55 -33.27 14.25
C GLU A 86 -27.21 -31.92 13.98
N LEU A 87 -28.44 -31.87 13.45
CA LEU A 87 -29.20 -30.63 13.28
C LEU A 87 -29.43 -29.94 14.63
N GLU A 88 -29.87 -30.72 15.66
CA GLU A 88 -30.07 -30.19 17.01
C GLU A 88 -28.75 -29.68 17.62
N ASN A 89 -27.66 -30.43 17.46
CA ASN A 89 -26.35 -30.07 18.03
C ASN A 89 -25.62 -28.95 17.31
N ASN A 90 -25.74 -28.86 15.98
CA ASN A 90 -24.98 -27.90 15.16
C ASN A 90 -25.74 -26.60 14.88
N LEU A 91 -27.07 -26.64 14.84
CA LEU A 91 -27.92 -25.47 14.58
C LEU A 91 -28.71 -25.03 15.83
N GLY A 92 -28.94 -25.92 16.78
CA GLY A 92 -29.64 -25.61 18.02
C GLY A 92 -28.73 -25.16 19.17
N VAL A 93 -27.41 -25.29 19.03
CA VAL A 93 -26.43 -24.87 20.05
C VAL A 93 -25.55 -23.78 19.52
N ILE A 94 -25.67 -22.58 20.06
CA ILE A 94 -24.92 -21.40 19.65
C ILE A 94 -23.41 -21.59 19.97
N ALA A 95 -22.54 -21.18 19.01
CA ALA A 95 -21.09 -21.29 19.09
C ALA A 95 -20.54 -22.74 19.18
N LYS A 96 -21.31 -23.73 18.74
CA LYS A 96 -20.83 -25.11 18.57
C LYS A 96 -20.55 -25.36 17.08
N SER A 97 -19.30 -25.65 16.74
CA SER A 97 -18.89 -25.94 15.36
C SER A 97 -18.71 -27.44 15.15
N GLY A 98 -19.56 -28.05 14.34
CA GLY A 98 -19.40 -29.44 13.89
C GLY A 98 -18.18 -29.59 12.95
N SER A 99 -17.77 -28.53 12.28
CA SER A 99 -16.56 -28.50 11.43
C SER A 99 -15.29 -28.48 12.28
N LEU A 100 -15.27 -27.72 13.38
CA LEU A 100 -14.15 -27.73 14.33
C LEU A 100 -14.01 -29.08 15.04
N ALA A 101 -15.13 -29.70 15.46
CA ALA A 101 -15.11 -31.03 16.06
C ALA A 101 -14.51 -32.07 15.10
N PHE A 102 -14.94 -32.05 13.84
CA PHE A 102 -14.41 -32.92 12.78
C PHE A 102 -12.92 -32.66 12.53
N LYS A 103 -12.46 -31.40 12.52
CA LYS A 103 -11.05 -31.03 12.37
C LYS A 103 -10.22 -31.64 13.50
N ASN A 104 -10.63 -31.45 14.75
CA ASN A 104 -9.91 -31.96 15.92
C ASN A 104 -9.82 -33.49 15.96
N GLU A 105 -10.84 -34.19 15.49
CA GLU A 105 -10.84 -35.67 15.38
C GLU A 105 -9.92 -36.20 14.27
N ASN A 106 -9.61 -35.37 13.26
CA ASN A 106 -8.83 -35.73 12.08
C ASN A 106 -7.49 -35.00 11.95
N GLU A 107 -7.03 -34.24 12.96
CA GLU A 107 -5.77 -33.46 12.94
C GLU A 107 -4.52 -34.28 12.55
N ALA A 108 -4.54 -35.61 12.75
CA ALA A 108 -3.45 -36.50 12.37
C ALA A 108 -3.40 -36.85 10.85
N LYS A 109 -4.36 -36.38 10.03
CA LYS A 109 -4.55 -36.80 8.64
C LYS A 109 -4.79 -35.65 7.64
N ASP A 110 -3.99 -34.60 7.66
CA ASP A 110 -4.07 -33.49 6.69
C ASP A 110 -5.43 -32.75 6.63
N GLY A 111 -6.18 -32.66 7.74
CA GLY A 111 -7.47 -31.99 7.84
C GLY A 111 -7.43 -30.46 7.86
N HIS A 112 -6.45 -29.82 7.22
CA HIS A 112 -6.18 -28.37 7.34
C HIS A 112 -7.12 -27.46 6.56
N ASN A 113 -8.03 -27.99 5.73
CA ASN A 113 -8.80 -27.18 4.78
C ASN A 113 -10.22 -26.78 5.23
N ILE A 114 -10.61 -27.09 6.45
CA ILE A 114 -11.95 -26.75 6.96
C ILE A 114 -12.01 -25.27 7.32
N ILE A 115 -13.01 -24.56 6.74
CA ILE A 115 -13.17 -23.12 6.84
C ILE A 115 -13.93 -22.72 8.11
N GLY A 116 -15.04 -23.41 8.46
CA GLY A 116 -15.97 -23.05 9.54
C GLY A 116 -15.51 -23.50 10.91
N GLN A 117 -14.93 -22.60 11.72
CA GLN A 117 -14.34 -22.93 13.03
C GLN A 117 -15.16 -22.43 14.24
N PHE A 118 -16.01 -21.41 14.10
CA PHE A 118 -16.61 -20.68 15.20
C PHE A 118 -18.04 -21.11 15.56
N GLY A 119 -18.76 -21.83 14.67
CA GLY A 119 -20.13 -22.26 14.89
C GLY A 119 -21.16 -21.12 14.97
N VAL A 120 -20.85 -19.98 14.36
CA VAL A 120 -21.72 -18.79 14.37
C VAL A 120 -22.11 -18.35 12.96
N GLY A 121 -21.38 -18.77 11.92
CA GLY A 121 -21.57 -18.32 10.54
C GLY A 121 -22.98 -18.62 9.99
N PHE A 122 -23.59 -19.75 10.39
CA PHE A 122 -24.95 -20.09 9.99
C PHE A 122 -25.99 -19.03 10.39
N TYR A 123 -25.87 -18.47 11.58
CA TYR A 123 -26.84 -17.48 12.08
C TYR A 123 -26.80 -16.14 11.34
N SER A 124 -25.77 -15.90 10.52
CA SER A 124 -25.73 -14.73 9.63
C SER A 124 -26.91 -14.73 8.61
N ALA A 125 -27.51 -15.88 8.32
CA ALA A 125 -28.73 -15.98 7.51
C ALA A 125 -29.86 -15.10 8.05
N PHE A 126 -30.00 -14.96 9.37
CA PHE A 126 -31.03 -14.13 9.99
C PHE A 126 -30.77 -12.61 9.85
N MET A 127 -29.61 -12.20 9.37
CA MET A 127 -29.39 -10.80 9.02
C MET A 127 -30.28 -10.36 7.85
N VAL A 128 -30.60 -11.29 6.95
CA VAL A 128 -31.36 -11.03 5.70
C VAL A 128 -32.70 -11.77 5.60
N ALA A 129 -32.94 -12.76 6.46
CA ALA A 129 -34.13 -13.60 6.44
C ALA A 129 -34.97 -13.48 7.72
N ASP A 130 -36.29 -13.52 7.58
CA ASP A 130 -37.23 -13.63 8.70
C ASP A 130 -37.40 -15.08 9.16
N VAL A 131 -37.35 -16.02 8.21
CA VAL A 131 -37.45 -17.46 8.47
C VAL A 131 -36.33 -18.18 7.75
N VAL A 132 -35.66 -19.08 8.44
CA VAL A 132 -34.65 -19.97 7.87
C VAL A 132 -35.09 -21.42 8.05
N THR A 133 -35.24 -22.13 6.93
CA THR A 133 -35.56 -23.55 6.89
C THR A 133 -34.35 -24.32 6.40
N VAL A 134 -33.96 -25.38 7.11
CA VAL A 134 -32.87 -26.28 6.73
C VAL A 134 -33.43 -27.69 6.52
N ILE A 135 -33.29 -28.22 5.31
CA ILE A 135 -33.65 -29.57 4.96
C ILE A 135 -32.38 -30.37 4.73
N SER A 136 -32.17 -31.42 5.51
CA SER A 136 -30.93 -32.20 5.43
C SER A 136 -31.17 -33.71 5.47
N LYS A 137 -30.39 -34.44 4.65
CA LYS A 137 -30.30 -35.90 4.64
C LYS A 137 -28.85 -36.31 4.80
N ALA A 138 -28.54 -37.01 5.89
CA ALA A 138 -27.17 -37.47 6.16
C ALA A 138 -26.74 -38.62 5.23
N LEU A 139 -25.47 -38.70 4.94
CA LEU A 139 -24.87 -39.79 4.17
C LEU A 139 -25.13 -41.14 4.84
N GLY A 140 -25.76 -42.05 4.13
CA GLY A 140 -26.14 -43.39 4.61
C GLY A 140 -27.40 -43.44 5.47
N ALA A 141 -28.14 -42.33 5.65
CA ALA A 141 -29.43 -42.31 6.34
C ALA A 141 -30.60 -42.49 5.38
N ASP A 142 -31.61 -43.21 5.85
CA ASP A 142 -32.89 -43.38 5.10
C ASP A 142 -33.78 -42.16 5.27
N GLU A 143 -33.76 -41.52 6.45
CA GLU A 143 -34.62 -40.40 6.79
C GLU A 143 -33.96 -39.06 6.58
N ALA A 144 -34.75 -38.05 6.23
CA ALA A 144 -34.38 -36.66 6.16
C ALA A 144 -35.16 -35.83 7.18
N TYR A 145 -34.61 -34.70 7.58
CA TYR A 145 -35.20 -33.82 8.59
C TYR A 145 -35.22 -32.38 8.15
N LYS A 146 -36.31 -31.69 8.52
CA LYS A 146 -36.52 -30.26 8.35
C LYS A 146 -36.35 -29.59 9.69
N TRP A 147 -35.37 -28.65 9.80
CA TRP A 147 -35.21 -27.71 10.89
C TRP A 147 -35.74 -26.34 10.44
N GLU A 148 -36.48 -25.63 11.28
CA GLU A 148 -37.04 -24.33 10.94
C GLU A 148 -37.01 -23.38 12.15
N SER A 149 -36.63 -22.09 11.91
CA SER A 149 -36.57 -21.07 12.95
C SER A 149 -36.87 -19.69 12.39
N GLU A 150 -37.51 -18.86 13.22
CA GLU A 150 -37.70 -17.42 13.02
C GLU A 150 -36.64 -16.57 13.76
N GLY A 151 -35.53 -17.20 14.18
CA GLY A 151 -34.42 -16.54 14.89
C GLY A 151 -34.41 -16.86 16.39
N ALA A 152 -34.46 -15.81 17.22
CA ALA A 152 -34.21 -15.95 18.66
C ALA A 152 -35.34 -16.66 19.47
N ASP A 153 -36.49 -16.95 18.85
CA ASP A 153 -37.65 -17.55 19.54
C ASP A 153 -37.60 -19.08 19.59
N GLY A 154 -36.57 -19.70 19.00
CA GLY A 154 -36.37 -21.13 19.02
C GLY A 154 -36.49 -21.77 17.63
N TYR A 155 -36.59 -23.09 17.58
CA TYR A 155 -36.66 -23.86 16.34
C TYR A 155 -37.53 -25.11 16.51
N THR A 156 -37.95 -25.68 15.38
CA THR A 156 -38.60 -26.97 15.27
C THR A 156 -37.79 -27.94 14.43
N ILE A 157 -37.87 -29.24 14.72
CA ILE A 157 -37.28 -30.30 13.89
C ILE A 157 -38.36 -31.36 13.66
N GLU A 158 -38.63 -31.66 12.38
CA GLU A 158 -39.60 -32.67 11.97
C GLU A 158 -39.06 -33.52 10.82
N PRO A 159 -39.49 -34.79 10.67
CA PRO A 159 -39.17 -35.59 9.49
C PRO A 159 -39.70 -34.95 8.23
N CYS A 160 -38.97 -35.09 7.12
CA CYS A 160 -39.40 -34.63 5.80
C CYS A 160 -38.89 -35.56 4.70
N ASP A 161 -39.39 -35.34 3.49
CA ASP A 161 -38.94 -36.07 2.31
C ASP A 161 -37.77 -35.31 1.63
N LYS A 162 -36.65 -36.01 1.42
CA LYS A 162 -35.51 -35.55 0.62
C LYS A 162 -34.82 -36.77 0.01
N GLU A 163 -34.75 -36.81 -1.33
CA GLU A 163 -34.21 -37.96 -2.06
C GLU A 163 -32.67 -38.02 -1.95
N THR A 164 -32.00 -36.88 -2.17
CA THR A 164 -30.55 -36.78 -2.27
C THR A 164 -29.89 -36.43 -0.93
N VAL A 165 -28.69 -36.97 -0.72
CA VAL A 165 -27.82 -36.59 0.40
C VAL A 165 -27.40 -35.12 0.26
N GLY A 166 -27.21 -34.43 1.38
CA GLY A 166 -26.79 -33.04 1.43
C GLY A 166 -27.75 -32.14 2.18
N THR A 167 -27.51 -30.84 2.14
CA THR A 167 -28.28 -29.84 2.88
C THR A 167 -28.81 -28.74 1.97
N GLU A 168 -30.03 -28.29 2.26
CA GLU A 168 -30.66 -27.10 1.62
C GLU A 168 -31.00 -26.10 2.73
N ILE A 169 -30.53 -24.87 2.58
CA ILE A 169 -30.84 -23.75 3.48
C ILE A 169 -31.72 -22.77 2.70
N ILE A 170 -32.99 -22.71 3.06
CA ILE A 170 -34.01 -21.86 2.43
C ILE A 170 -34.25 -20.65 3.34
N MET A 171 -34.01 -19.48 2.82
CA MET A 171 -34.13 -18.20 3.54
C MET A 171 -35.32 -17.42 2.98
N LYS A 172 -36.30 -17.12 3.83
CA LYS A 172 -37.39 -16.18 3.49
C LYS A 172 -36.85 -14.76 3.69
N ILE A 173 -36.55 -14.08 2.59
CA ILE A 173 -35.90 -12.76 2.61
C ILE A 173 -36.84 -11.69 3.18
N LYS A 174 -36.32 -10.88 4.10
CA LYS A 174 -37.00 -9.76 4.74
C LYS A 174 -37.61 -8.80 3.73
N PRO A 175 -38.74 -8.16 4.04
CA PRO A 175 -39.25 -7.05 3.24
C PRO A 175 -38.30 -5.85 3.32
N ASN A 176 -38.27 -5.03 2.25
CA ASN A 176 -37.53 -3.77 2.26
C ASN A 176 -38.05 -2.83 3.35
N THR A 177 -37.15 -2.04 3.90
CA THR A 177 -37.47 -0.94 4.83
C THR A 177 -37.10 0.40 4.21
N GLU A 178 -37.30 1.53 4.90
CA GLU A 178 -36.86 2.84 4.42
C GLU A 178 -35.32 2.95 4.34
N GLU A 179 -34.61 2.18 5.17
CA GLU A 179 -33.15 2.22 5.27
C GLU A 179 -32.47 1.07 4.51
N ASP A 180 -33.18 -0.05 4.30
CA ASP A 180 -32.59 -1.31 3.84
C ASP A 180 -33.32 -1.89 2.65
N ASN A 181 -32.56 -2.22 1.61
CA ASN A 181 -33.05 -2.90 0.40
C ASN A 181 -32.65 -4.38 0.41
N TYR A 182 -33.49 -5.25 0.97
CA TYR A 182 -33.25 -6.69 0.99
C TYR A 182 -33.52 -7.38 -0.36
N ASP A 183 -34.28 -6.76 -1.28
CA ASP A 183 -34.54 -7.28 -2.61
C ASP A 183 -33.26 -7.47 -3.43
N GLU A 184 -32.19 -6.72 -3.09
CA GLU A 184 -30.89 -6.90 -3.73
C GLU A 184 -30.38 -8.34 -3.65
N PHE A 185 -30.68 -9.06 -2.57
CA PHE A 185 -30.26 -10.46 -2.37
C PHE A 185 -31.13 -11.48 -3.14
N LEU A 186 -32.11 -11.02 -3.89
CA LEU A 186 -32.88 -11.82 -4.87
C LEU A 186 -32.43 -11.52 -6.30
N GLU A 187 -31.53 -10.55 -6.50
CA GLU A 187 -31.02 -10.18 -7.81
C GLU A 187 -29.83 -11.05 -8.23
N GLU A 188 -29.93 -11.68 -9.40
CA GLU A 188 -28.88 -12.55 -9.95
C GLU A 188 -27.50 -11.88 -9.98
N TYR A 189 -27.43 -10.65 -10.52
CA TYR A 189 -26.17 -9.92 -10.64
C TYR A 189 -25.50 -9.63 -9.28
N ARG A 190 -26.32 -9.40 -8.24
CA ARG A 190 -25.85 -9.13 -6.89
C ARG A 190 -25.28 -10.37 -6.25
N LEU A 191 -25.99 -11.48 -6.31
CA LEU A 191 -25.53 -12.77 -5.80
C LEU A 191 -24.23 -13.20 -6.50
N ARG A 192 -24.18 -13.06 -7.82
CA ARG A 192 -22.98 -13.33 -8.61
C ARG A 192 -21.80 -12.47 -8.16
N SER A 193 -22.04 -11.17 -7.94
CA SER A 193 -21.01 -10.24 -7.44
C SER A 193 -20.49 -10.64 -6.06
N ILE A 194 -21.37 -11.03 -5.13
CA ILE A 194 -21.00 -11.49 -3.79
C ILE A 194 -20.17 -12.79 -3.87
N ILE A 195 -20.61 -13.76 -4.66
CA ILE A 195 -19.88 -15.03 -4.86
C ILE A 195 -18.49 -14.75 -5.42
N LYS A 196 -18.40 -13.95 -6.48
CA LYS A 196 -17.12 -13.56 -7.09
C LYS A 196 -16.20 -12.83 -6.10
N LYS A 197 -16.74 -11.97 -5.25
CA LYS A 197 -15.98 -11.21 -4.28
C LYS A 197 -15.39 -12.08 -3.17
N TYR A 198 -16.21 -12.93 -2.55
CA TYR A 198 -15.84 -13.63 -1.31
C TYR A 198 -15.49 -15.10 -1.47
N SER A 199 -16.05 -15.78 -2.49
CA SER A 199 -16.05 -17.24 -2.62
C SER A 199 -15.55 -17.72 -3.99
N ASP A 200 -14.91 -16.84 -4.78
CA ASP A 200 -14.46 -17.16 -6.14
C ASP A 200 -13.51 -18.37 -6.19
N PHE A 201 -12.74 -18.57 -5.13
CA PHE A 201 -11.71 -19.60 -5.06
C PHE A 201 -12.09 -20.78 -4.14
N ILE A 202 -13.35 -20.89 -3.77
CA ILE A 202 -13.88 -22.12 -3.18
C ILE A 202 -13.66 -23.26 -4.19
N ARG A 203 -13.14 -24.40 -3.72
CA ARG A 203 -12.67 -25.51 -4.54
C ARG A 203 -13.77 -26.30 -5.26
N TYR A 204 -15.01 -26.10 -4.90
CA TYR A 204 -16.19 -26.75 -5.48
C TYR A 204 -16.95 -25.78 -6.38
N PRO A 205 -17.61 -26.28 -7.47
CA PRO A 205 -18.42 -25.43 -8.34
C PRO A 205 -19.58 -24.78 -7.56
N ILE A 206 -19.71 -23.48 -7.65
CA ILE A 206 -20.88 -22.74 -7.17
C ILE A 206 -21.74 -22.45 -8.38
N LYS A 207 -22.89 -23.12 -8.48
CA LYS A 207 -23.79 -23.07 -9.61
C LYS A 207 -24.95 -22.10 -9.36
N MET A 208 -25.34 -21.39 -10.39
CA MET A 208 -26.55 -20.55 -10.40
C MET A 208 -27.26 -20.69 -11.73
N ASP A 209 -28.59 -20.57 -11.69
CA ASP A 209 -29.41 -20.45 -12.90
C ASP A 209 -29.38 -18.99 -13.37
N VAL A 210 -28.77 -18.74 -14.52
CA VAL A 210 -28.55 -17.42 -15.11
C VAL A 210 -29.48 -17.22 -16.32
N LYS A 211 -30.11 -16.06 -16.43
CA LYS A 211 -30.88 -15.68 -17.60
C LYS A 211 -29.98 -15.28 -18.75
N LYS A 212 -30.06 -15.98 -19.86
CA LYS A 212 -29.33 -15.69 -21.08
C LYS A 212 -30.30 -15.37 -22.21
N GLN A 213 -30.07 -14.27 -22.89
CA GLN A 213 -30.81 -13.97 -24.10
C GLN A 213 -30.24 -14.80 -25.24
N GLN A 214 -31.05 -15.69 -25.77
CA GLN A 214 -30.73 -16.50 -26.94
C GLN A 214 -31.62 -16.12 -28.11
N LEU A 215 -31.07 -16.13 -29.33
CA LEU A 215 -31.85 -15.90 -30.53
C LEU A 215 -32.88 -17.01 -30.67
N LYS A 216 -34.15 -16.64 -30.80
CA LYS A 216 -35.26 -17.60 -30.94
C LYS A 216 -35.09 -18.43 -32.20
N GLU A 217 -35.24 -19.73 -32.08
CA GLU A 217 -35.07 -20.66 -33.19
C GLU A 217 -35.95 -20.27 -34.38
N GLY A 218 -35.36 -19.97 -35.54
CA GLY A 218 -36.06 -19.54 -36.75
C GLY A 218 -36.32 -18.03 -36.89
N SER A 219 -35.78 -17.19 -36.04
CA SER A 219 -35.86 -15.73 -36.11
C SER A 219 -34.46 -15.08 -36.16
N ASP A 220 -34.28 -14.05 -37.00
CA ASP A 220 -33.01 -13.31 -37.11
C ASP A 220 -32.92 -12.15 -36.11
N ASN A 221 -34.02 -11.77 -35.41
CA ASN A 221 -34.09 -10.56 -34.58
C ASN A 221 -34.90 -10.71 -33.28
N GLU A 222 -35.50 -11.86 -33.01
CA GLU A 222 -36.25 -12.09 -31.76
C GLU A 222 -35.38 -12.88 -30.79
N TYR A 223 -35.25 -12.36 -29.57
CA TYR A 223 -34.52 -13.01 -28.47
C TYR A 223 -35.53 -13.57 -27.46
N GLU A 224 -35.23 -14.73 -26.91
CA GLU A 224 -35.95 -15.30 -25.77
C GLU A 224 -34.99 -15.47 -24.57
N ASP A 225 -35.51 -15.28 -23.36
CA ASP A 225 -34.77 -15.54 -22.14
C ASP A 225 -34.77 -17.04 -21.84
N VAL A 226 -33.60 -17.67 -21.89
CA VAL A 226 -33.38 -19.06 -21.51
C VAL A 226 -32.64 -19.09 -20.17
N GLN A 227 -33.07 -19.97 -19.27
CA GLN A 227 -32.31 -20.24 -18.04
C GLN A 227 -31.23 -21.29 -18.34
N GLU A 228 -30.01 -20.97 -18.03
CA GLU A 228 -28.84 -21.84 -18.15
C GLU A 228 -28.13 -21.96 -16.80
N GLU A 229 -27.87 -23.19 -16.33
CA GLU A 229 -27.06 -23.39 -15.12
C GLU A 229 -25.61 -23.10 -15.43
N GLN A 230 -25.00 -22.15 -14.72
CA GLN A 230 -23.60 -21.74 -14.87
C GLN A 230 -22.84 -21.90 -13.57
N THR A 231 -21.57 -22.32 -13.68
CA THR A 231 -20.61 -22.24 -12.59
C THR A 231 -20.08 -20.80 -12.51
N ILE A 232 -20.27 -20.17 -11.35
CA ILE A 232 -19.98 -18.76 -11.13
C ILE A 232 -18.53 -18.53 -10.68
N ASN A 233 -18.00 -19.40 -9.84
CA ASN A 233 -16.67 -19.25 -9.24
C ASN A 233 -15.55 -19.86 -10.10
N SER A 234 -14.32 -19.38 -9.90
CA SER A 234 -13.13 -19.81 -10.66
C SER A 234 -12.47 -21.07 -10.09
N MET A 235 -12.75 -21.47 -8.88
CA MET A 235 -12.32 -22.66 -8.13
C MET A 235 -10.81 -22.80 -7.92
N VAL A 236 -9.98 -22.65 -8.96
CA VAL A 236 -8.53 -22.87 -8.89
C VAL A 236 -7.81 -21.53 -8.94
N PRO A 237 -7.33 -21.04 -7.80
CA PRO A 237 -6.62 -19.78 -7.76
C PRO A 237 -5.26 -19.90 -8.45
N ILE A 238 -4.90 -18.86 -9.22
CA ILE A 238 -3.63 -18.78 -9.94
C ILE A 238 -2.43 -18.93 -8.98
N TRP A 239 -2.52 -18.43 -7.75
CA TRP A 239 -1.43 -18.50 -6.76
C TRP A 239 -1.18 -19.89 -6.16
N ARG A 240 -2.08 -20.85 -6.40
CA ARG A 240 -1.89 -22.27 -6.04
C ARG A 240 -1.41 -23.12 -7.21
N LYS A 241 -1.37 -22.55 -8.42
CA LYS A 241 -0.82 -23.23 -9.60
C LYS A 241 0.70 -23.26 -9.54
N ASN A 242 1.30 -24.27 -10.18
CA ASN A 242 2.77 -24.30 -10.30
C ASN A 242 3.24 -23.16 -11.20
N LYS A 243 4.28 -22.44 -10.77
CA LYS A 243 4.87 -21.31 -11.54
C LYS A 243 5.31 -21.70 -12.95
N SER A 244 5.73 -22.97 -13.14
CA SER A 244 6.16 -23.49 -14.45
C SER A 244 5.01 -23.68 -15.45
N GLU A 245 3.76 -23.63 -14.97
CA GLU A 245 2.54 -23.78 -15.78
C GLU A 245 1.93 -22.42 -16.15
N LEU A 246 2.49 -21.32 -15.63
CA LEU A 246 1.97 -19.96 -15.80
C LEU A 246 2.88 -19.16 -16.71
N THR A 247 2.26 -18.37 -17.58
CA THR A 247 2.91 -17.41 -18.46
C THR A 247 2.77 -15.98 -17.92
N ASP A 248 3.55 -15.03 -18.41
CA ASP A 248 3.40 -13.62 -18.07
C ASP A 248 1.99 -13.09 -18.44
N GLU A 249 1.41 -13.60 -19.51
CA GLU A 249 0.04 -13.26 -19.93
C GLU A 249 -1.01 -13.70 -18.90
N ASP A 250 -0.82 -14.86 -18.24
CA ASP A 250 -1.73 -15.31 -17.18
C ASP A 250 -1.71 -14.35 -15.98
N TYR A 251 -0.53 -13.83 -15.62
CA TYR A 251 -0.39 -12.84 -14.54
C TYR A 251 -0.96 -11.47 -14.93
N GLU A 252 -0.74 -11.02 -16.17
CA GLU A 252 -1.33 -9.78 -16.69
C GLU A 252 -2.87 -9.86 -16.73
N ASN A 253 -3.42 -10.96 -17.21
CA ASN A 253 -4.87 -11.19 -17.25
C ASN A 253 -5.47 -11.17 -15.85
N PHE A 254 -4.83 -11.83 -14.90
CA PHE A 254 -5.27 -11.83 -13.51
C PHE A 254 -5.21 -10.42 -12.88
N TYR A 255 -4.15 -9.64 -13.13
CA TYR A 255 -4.01 -8.26 -12.68
C TYR A 255 -5.16 -7.39 -13.19
N ASN A 256 -5.50 -7.52 -14.48
CA ASN A 256 -6.57 -6.78 -15.12
C ASN A 256 -7.97 -7.22 -14.64
N GLU A 257 -8.19 -8.52 -14.46
CA GLU A 257 -9.45 -9.07 -13.94
C GLU A 257 -9.74 -8.55 -12.52
N LYS A 258 -8.72 -8.49 -11.67
CA LYS A 258 -8.81 -7.96 -10.32
C LYS A 258 -8.85 -6.42 -10.28
N ARG A 259 -8.65 -5.75 -11.40
CA ARG A 259 -8.64 -4.28 -11.52
C ARG A 259 -7.64 -3.61 -10.56
N TYR A 260 -6.46 -4.21 -10.40
CA TYR A 260 -5.39 -3.63 -9.60
C TYR A 260 -4.79 -2.36 -10.22
N GLY A 261 -4.91 -2.20 -11.56
CA GLY A 261 -4.55 -1.04 -12.35
C GLY A 261 -5.26 -1.01 -13.69
N PHE A 262 -5.07 0.05 -14.45
CA PHE A 262 -5.53 0.20 -15.84
C PHE A 262 -4.39 0.00 -16.85
N ASP A 263 -3.21 -0.30 -16.33
CA ASP A 263 -1.94 -0.49 -17.02
C ASP A 263 -1.50 -1.96 -16.93
N LYS A 264 -0.30 -2.26 -17.41
CA LYS A 264 0.36 -3.54 -17.19
C LYS A 264 1.24 -3.48 -15.95
N PRO A 265 1.35 -4.55 -15.16
CA PRO A 265 2.29 -4.56 -14.05
C PRO A 265 3.73 -4.62 -14.58
N LEU A 266 4.62 -3.80 -14.03
CA LEU A 266 6.06 -3.83 -14.37
C LEU A 266 6.72 -5.13 -13.93
N LYS A 267 6.25 -5.69 -12.82
CA LYS A 267 6.79 -6.92 -12.23
C LYS A 267 5.70 -7.64 -11.45
N HIS A 268 5.72 -8.98 -11.49
CA HIS A 268 4.96 -9.82 -10.58
C HIS A 268 5.90 -10.63 -9.67
N VAL A 269 5.43 -10.98 -8.48
CA VAL A 269 6.14 -11.83 -7.52
C VAL A 269 5.19 -12.92 -7.05
N HIS A 270 5.38 -14.14 -7.50
CA HIS A 270 4.61 -15.28 -7.07
C HIS A 270 5.36 -16.01 -5.94
N ILE A 271 4.73 -16.14 -4.78
CA ILE A 271 5.30 -16.74 -3.57
C ILE A 271 4.51 -17.99 -3.23
N SER A 272 5.23 -19.09 -2.98
CA SER A 272 4.71 -20.27 -2.31
C SER A 272 5.68 -20.56 -1.17
N ALA A 273 5.23 -20.38 0.06
CA ALA A 273 6.03 -20.55 1.26
C ALA A 273 5.48 -21.73 2.08
N ASP A 274 6.38 -22.67 2.36
CA ASP A 274 6.12 -23.84 3.20
C ASP A 274 7.22 -23.89 4.28
N GLY A 275 6.93 -23.35 5.45
CA GLY A 275 7.92 -23.21 6.53
C GLY A 275 7.25 -22.93 7.87
N ALA A 276 7.78 -21.96 8.63
CA ALA A 276 7.20 -21.57 9.92
C ALA A 276 5.79 -20.98 9.81
N VAL A 277 5.41 -20.50 8.63
CA VAL A 277 4.06 -20.10 8.24
C VAL A 277 3.84 -20.53 6.80
N VAL A 278 2.72 -21.19 6.53
CA VAL A 278 2.32 -21.64 5.20
C VAL A 278 1.44 -20.58 4.55
N TYR A 279 1.87 -20.04 3.40
CA TYR A 279 1.07 -19.12 2.62
C TYR A 279 1.47 -19.08 1.15
N ASN A 280 0.52 -18.71 0.31
CA ASN A 280 0.73 -18.39 -1.09
C ASN A 280 0.42 -16.90 -1.32
N ALA A 281 1.14 -16.25 -2.23
CA ALA A 281 0.86 -14.88 -2.59
C ALA A 281 1.23 -14.57 -4.04
N ILE A 282 0.49 -13.66 -4.65
CA ILE A 282 0.88 -12.99 -5.88
C ILE A 282 0.87 -11.49 -5.62
N LEU A 283 2.02 -10.86 -5.87
CA LEU A 283 2.22 -9.43 -5.71
C LEU A 283 2.53 -8.81 -7.06
N PHE A 284 2.04 -7.60 -7.29
CA PHE A 284 2.27 -6.84 -8.52
C PHE A 284 2.85 -5.47 -8.18
N ILE A 285 3.83 -5.04 -8.97
CA ILE A 285 4.35 -3.68 -8.97
C ILE A 285 3.73 -2.99 -10.18
N PRO A 286 2.79 -2.03 -10.01
CA PRO A 286 2.14 -1.33 -11.11
C PRO A 286 3.10 -0.39 -11.83
N GLU A 287 2.76 0.00 -13.05
CA GLU A 287 3.53 0.96 -13.86
C GLU A 287 3.28 2.40 -13.44
N SER A 288 2.04 2.73 -13.06
CA SER A 288 1.60 4.09 -12.77
C SER A 288 0.94 4.21 -11.39
N THR A 289 0.94 5.43 -10.85
CA THR A 289 0.25 5.73 -9.60
C THR A 289 -1.26 5.85 -9.82
N PRO A 290 -2.09 5.25 -8.95
CA PRO A 290 -3.51 5.58 -8.89
C PRO A 290 -3.73 7.08 -8.66
N PHE A 291 -4.84 7.62 -9.18
CA PHE A 291 -5.16 9.05 -9.08
C PHE A 291 -5.20 9.56 -7.62
N ASP A 292 -5.65 8.73 -6.71
CA ASP A 292 -5.79 9.02 -5.28
C ASP A 292 -4.56 8.66 -4.43
N TYR A 293 -3.47 8.18 -5.05
CA TYR A 293 -2.33 7.57 -4.34
C TYR A 293 -1.71 8.46 -3.25
N TYR A 294 -1.61 9.76 -3.50
CA TYR A 294 -1.06 10.73 -2.53
C TYR A 294 -2.14 11.50 -1.76
N THR A 295 -3.38 11.02 -1.74
CA THR A 295 -4.48 11.59 -0.97
C THR A 295 -4.71 10.83 0.33
N LYS A 296 -5.55 11.40 1.23
CA LYS A 296 -5.91 10.74 2.50
C LYS A 296 -6.90 9.59 2.30
N GLU A 297 -7.56 9.54 1.17
CA GLU A 297 -8.54 8.54 0.80
C GLU A 297 -7.87 7.23 0.33
N TYR A 298 -6.58 7.30 -0.04
CA TYR A 298 -5.86 6.12 -0.48
C TYR A 298 -5.61 5.15 0.68
N GLU A 299 -6.12 3.94 0.53
CA GLU A 299 -5.92 2.85 1.47
C GLU A 299 -4.96 1.81 0.87
N LYS A 300 -3.83 1.63 1.54
CA LYS A 300 -2.88 0.55 1.22
C LYS A 300 -3.42 -0.81 1.67
N GLY A 301 -2.94 -1.87 1.07
CA GLY A 301 -3.17 -3.23 1.55
C GLY A 301 -3.25 -4.25 0.43
N LEU A 302 -3.03 -5.51 0.83
CA LEU A 302 -3.21 -6.68 -0.02
C LEU A 302 -4.53 -7.35 0.32
N GLU A 303 -5.16 -7.99 -0.67
CA GLU A 303 -6.29 -8.87 -0.40
C GLU A 303 -5.80 -10.04 0.46
N LEU A 304 -6.49 -10.31 1.56
CA LEU A 304 -6.17 -11.41 2.44
C LEU A 304 -7.23 -12.50 2.34
N TYR A 305 -6.79 -13.68 1.99
CA TYR A 305 -7.60 -14.89 1.91
C TYR A 305 -7.20 -15.89 2.99
N SER A 306 -8.15 -16.71 3.41
CA SER A 306 -7.92 -17.91 4.19
C SER A 306 -8.67 -19.07 3.54
N ASN A 307 -7.96 -20.10 3.12
CA ASN A 307 -8.51 -21.25 2.40
C ASN A 307 -9.37 -20.88 1.16
N GLY A 308 -8.94 -19.85 0.41
CA GLY A 308 -9.64 -19.38 -0.79
C GLY A 308 -10.87 -18.51 -0.52
N VAL A 309 -11.15 -18.16 0.74
CA VAL A 309 -12.23 -17.24 1.13
C VAL A 309 -11.64 -15.89 1.47
N LEU A 310 -12.19 -14.82 0.87
CA LEU A 310 -11.74 -13.46 1.14
C LEU A 310 -12.10 -13.04 2.57
N ILE A 311 -11.08 -12.62 3.32
CA ILE A 311 -11.18 -12.13 4.69
C ILE A 311 -11.18 -10.59 4.72
N MET A 312 -10.20 -9.99 4.04
CA MET A 312 -10.04 -8.53 3.97
C MET A 312 -9.67 -8.11 2.55
N ASN A 313 -10.34 -7.09 2.02
CA ASN A 313 -9.99 -6.52 0.70
C ASN A 313 -8.66 -5.76 0.72
N LYS A 314 -8.32 -5.16 1.87
CA LYS A 314 -7.11 -4.35 2.05
C LYS A 314 -6.54 -4.60 3.45
N CYS A 315 -5.66 -5.58 3.57
CA CYS A 315 -4.91 -5.83 4.79
C CYS A 315 -3.66 -4.92 4.80
N GLY A 316 -3.77 -3.77 5.46
CA GLY A 316 -2.69 -2.78 5.53
C GLY A 316 -1.47 -3.25 6.32
N ASP A 317 -1.64 -4.18 7.25
CA ASP A 317 -0.57 -4.72 8.09
C ASP A 317 0.44 -5.59 7.31
N LEU A 318 0.07 -6.04 6.12
CA LEU A 318 0.95 -6.81 5.23
C LEU A 318 2.00 -5.96 4.52
N LEU A 319 1.78 -4.64 4.42
CA LEU A 319 2.66 -3.73 3.68
C LEU A 319 3.09 -2.55 4.56
N PRO A 320 4.40 -2.24 4.61
CA PRO A 320 4.84 -0.95 5.13
C PRO A 320 4.40 0.19 4.19
N ASP A 321 4.32 1.42 4.73
CA ASP A 321 3.84 2.57 3.96
C ASP A 321 4.67 2.85 2.69
N TYR A 322 5.97 2.61 2.74
CA TYR A 322 6.86 2.82 1.60
C TYR A 322 6.70 1.79 0.47
N PHE A 323 5.96 0.70 0.70
CA PHE A 323 5.56 -0.28 -0.32
C PHE A 323 4.05 -0.29 -0.56
N SER A 324 3.35 0.78 -0.18
CA SER A 324 1.89 0.91 -0.34
C SER A 324 1.40 0.80 -1.79
N PHE A 325 2.27 1.00 -2.77
CA PHE A 325 1.96 0.84 -4.20
C PHE A 325 1.76 -0.62 -4.62
N VAL A 326 2.25 -1.59 -3.85
CA VAL A 326 2.13 -3.00 -4.20
C VAL A 326 0.68 -3.44 -4.14
N LYS A 327 0.22 -4.11 -5.18
CA LYS A 327 -1.10 -4.73 -5.29
C LYS A 327 -0.96 -6.24 -5.26
N GLY A 328 -2.05 -6.94 -4.98
CA GLY A 328 -2.04 -8.39 -4.98
C GLY A 328 -2.76 -8.99 -3.80
N MET A 329 -2.44 -10.25 -3.51
CA MET A 329 -3.13 -11.02 -2.51
C MET A 329 -2.22 -12.00 -1.77
N VAL A 330 -2.71 -12.40 -0.60
CA VAL A 330 -2.10 -13.41 0.26
C VAL A 330 -3.19 -14.40 0.66
N ASP A 331 -2.93 -15.68 0.54
CA ASP A 331 -3.80 -16.77 1.01
C ASP A 331 -3.02 -17.64 2.00
N SER A 332 -3.47 -17.71 3.25
CA SER A 332 -2.84 -18.50 4.30
C SER A 332 -3.87 -19.32 5.07
N GLU A 333 -3.49 -20.55 5.40
CA GLU A 333 -4.30 -21.48 6.20
C GLU A 333 -4.08 -21.29 7.72
N ASP A 334 -2.95 -20.66 8.09
CA ASP A 334 -2.46 -20.58 9.48
C ASP A 334 -2.93 -19.33 10.24
N LEU A 335 -3.82 -18.51 9.65
CA LEU A 335 -4.22 -17.23 10.25
C LEU A 335 -5.19 -17.41 11.42
N SER A 336 -4.92 -16.73 12.53
CA SER A 336 -5.84 -16.64 13.66
C SER A 336 -6.89 -15.56 13.41
N LEU A 337 -8.05 -15.98 12.90
CA LEU A 337 -9.16 -15.10 12.59
C LEU A 337 -10.02 -14.82 13.83
N ASN A 338 -10.62 -13.62 13.92
CA ASN A 338 -11.69 -13.36 14.87
C ASN A 338 -13.00 -14.04 14.44
N ILE A 339 -14.03 -13.96 15.26
CA ILE A 339 -15.32 -14.61 15.02
C ILE A 339 -15.97 -14.14 13.70
N SER A 340 -15.90 -12.84 13.39
CA SER A 340 -16.45 -12.27 12.15
C SER A 340 -15.58 -12.50 10.92
N ARG A 341 -14.34 -12.92 11.11
CA ARG A 341 -13.31 -12.98 10.06
C ARG A 341 -13.06 -11.65 9.35
N GLU A 342 -13.50 -10.54 9.91
CA GLU A 342 -13.30 -9.20 9.37
C GLU A 342 -12.08 -8.50 9.97
N MET A 343 -11.56 -9.02 11.10
CA MET A 343 -10.37 -8.51 11.78
C MET A 343 -9.44 -9.65 12.18
N LEU A 344 -8.16 -9.37 12.13
CA LEU A 344 -7.12 -10.24 12.65
C LEU A 344 -6.86 -9.88 14.12
N GLN A 345 -6.76 -10.88 14.96
CA GLN A 345 -6.16 -10.67 16.29
C GLN A 345 -4.66 -10.50 16.07
N HIS A 346 -3.97 -9.66 16.88
CA HIS A 346 -2.52 -9.44 16.80
C HIS A 346 -1.77 -10.75 16.55
N ASP A 347 -1.58 -11.08 15.26
CA ASP A 347 -1.18 -12.40 14.84
C ASP A 347 0.32 -12.40 14.54
N ARG A 348 1.04 -13.27 15.25
CA ARG A 348 2.47 -13.50 14.99
C ARG A 348 2.70 -14.02 13.56
N GLN A 349 1.79 -14.83 13.04
CA GLN A 349 1.87 -15.36 11.68
C GLN A 349 1.76 -14.24 10.65
N LEU A 350 0.81 -13.33 10.82
CA LEU A 350 0.66 -12.17 9.93
C LEU A 350 1.94 -11.31 9.90
N SER A 351 2.54 -11.07 11.07
CA SER A 351 3.80 -10.31 11.16
C SER A 351 4.96 -11.02 10.45
N MET A 352 5.00 -12.36 10.49
CA MET A 352 6.00 -13.15 9.77
C MET A 352 5.77 -13.11 8.26
N ILE A 353 4.52 -13.20 7.81
CA ILE A 353 4.14 -13.05 6.40
C ILE A 353 4.53 -11.65 5.90
N ALA A 354 4.17 -10.59 6.63
CA ALA A 354 4.51 -9.21 6.28
C ALA A 354 6.02 -9.00 6.13
N LYS A 355 6.83 -9.53 7.07
CA LYS A 355 8.30 -9.48 6.98
C LYS A 355 8.83 -10.19 5.74
N ASN A 356 8.27 -11.34 5.41
CA ASN A 356 8.65 -12.12 4.23
C ASN A 356 8.29 -11.37 2.94
N ILE A 357 7.07 -10.85 2.85
CA ILE A 357 6.57 -10.05 1.73
C ILE A 357 7.47 -8.84 1.52
N LYS A 358 7.78 -8.09 2.58
CA LYS A 358 8.69 -6.94 2.54
C LYS A 358 10.03 -7.30 1.88
N ASN A 359 10.63 -8.41 2.29
CA ASN A 359 11.91 -8.86 1.74
C ASN A 359 11.79 -9.30 0.27
N LYS A 360 10.69 -9.95 -0.11
CA LYS A 360 10.43 -10.35 -1.50
C LYS A 360 10.22 -9.15 -2.42
N ILE A 361 9.50 -8.13 -1.96
CA ILE A 361 9.34 -6.86 -2.69
C ILE A 361 10.70 -6.17 -2.87
N LYS A 362 11.50 -6.05 -1.79
CA LYS A 362 12.86 -5.49 -1.88
C LYS A 362 13.68 -6.22 -2.93
N SER A 363 13.71 -7.55 -2.87
CA SER A 363 14.49 -8.37 -3.81
C SER A 363 13.99 -8.22 -5.26
N ALA A 364 12.68 -8.11 -5.47
CA ALA A 364 12.10 -7.89 -6.80
C ALA A 364 12.51 -6.53 -7.37
N LEU A 365 12.48 -5.47 -6.56
CA LEU A 365 12.92 -4.13 -6.94
C LEU A 365 14.43 -4.10 -7.24
N GLN A 366 15.25 -4.77 -6.43
CA GLN A 366 16.69 -4.89 -6.68
C GLN A 366 17.00 -5.67 -7.96
N SER A 367 16.26 -6.77 -8.24
CA SER A 367 16.40 -7.50 -9.50
C SER A 367 16.01 -6.62 -10.69
N MET A 368 14.90 -5.89 -10.59
CA MET A 368 14.45 -4.98 -11.64
C MET A 368 15.46 -3.84 -11.88
N LEU A 369 16.02 -3.26 -10.82
CA LEU A 369 17.06 -2.25 -10.89
C LEU A 369 18.32 -2.74 -11.63
N LYS A 370 18.71 -3.99 -11.38
CA LYS A 370 19.91 -4.61 -11.94
C LYS A 370 19.72 -5.11 -13.37
N ASP A 371 18.61 -5.80 -13.62
CA ASP A 371 18.42 -6.63 -14.80
C ASP A 371 17.43 -5.99 -15.82
N GLU A 372 16.58 -5.05 -15.37
CA GLU A 372 15.50 -4.44 -16.15
C GLU A 372 15.45 -2.91 -15.89
N ARG A 373 16.59 -2.23 -16.09
CA ARG A 373 16.81 -0.82 -15.70
C ARG A 373 15.73 0.14 -16.18
N GLU A 374 15.29 0.04 -17.40
CA GLU A 374 14.25 0.92 -17.97
C GLU A 374 12.91 0.78 -17.24
N LYS A 375 12.53 -0.45 -16.90
CA LYS A 375 11.33 -0.70 -16.08
C LYS A 375 11.49 -0.14 -14.67
N TYR A 376 12.69 -0.25 -14.08
CA TYR A 376 12.94 0.33 -12.78
C TYR A 376 12.88 1.86 -12.78
N GLU A 377 13.37 2.51 -13.82
CA GLU A 377 13.28 3.96 -13.98
C GLU A 377 11.83 4.42 -14.14
N THR A 378 11.01 3.68 -14.92
CA THR A 378 9.56 3.92 -15.00
C THR A 378 8.90 3.79 -13.63
N PHE A 379 9.19 2.71 -12.89
CA PHE A 379 8.75 2.52 -11.51
C PHE A 379 9.18 3.68 -10.61
N TYR A 380 10.45 4.08 -10.69
CA TYR A 380 11.00 5.11 -9.83
C TYR A 380 10.40 6.49 -10.09
N GLN A 381 10.08 6.82 -11.33
CA GLN A 381 9.34 8.04 -11.69
C GLN A 381 7.95 8.08 -11.05
N ALA A 382 7.27 6.94 -10.95
CA ALA A 382 5.94 6.85 -10.35
C ALA A 382 5.98 6.82 -8.81
N PHE A 383 6.91 6.05 -8.21
CA PHE A 383 6.89 5.70 -6.80
C PHE A 383 8.17 6.05 -6.01
N GLY A 384 9.18 6.62 -6.66
CA GLY A 384 10.46 6.97 -6.02
C GLY A 384 10.29 7.91 -4.83
N ARG A 385 9.36 8.87 -4.95
CA ARG A 385 8.99 9.78 -3.86
C ARG A 385 8.49 9.02 -2.61
N GLN A 386 7.72 7.95 -2.80
CA GLN A 386 7.24 7.12 -1.71
C GLN A 386 8.36 6.38 -0.97
N LEU A 387 9.39 5.91 -1.71
CA LEU A 387 10.57 5.30 -1.10
C LEU A 387 11.36 6.31 -0.25
N LYS A 388 11.50 7.55 -0.73
CA LYS A 388 12.15 8.65 -0.01
C LYS A 388 11.38 9.01 1.26
N PHE A 389 10.04 9.10 1.19
CA PHE A 389 9.19 9.26 2.37
C PHE A 389 9.36 8.10 3.36
N GLY A 390 9.56 6.86 2.89
CA GLY A 390 9.80 5.71 3.74
C GLY A 390 11.09 5.80 4.57
N VAL A 391 12.11 6.51 4.06
CA VAL A 391 13.33 6.81 4.83
C VAL A 391 13.08 7.89 5.86
N TYR A 392 12.32 8.93 5.48
CA TYR A 392 12.06 10.08 6.34
C TYR A 392 11.12 9.77 7.50
N ASN A 393 9.97 9.14 7.24
CA ASN A 393 8.87 8.97 8.19
C ASN A 393 9.22 8.13 9.42
N ASP A 394 10.20 7.25 9.32
CA ASP A 394 10.64 6.40 10.42
C ASP A 394 12.02 6.79 10.98
N TYR A 395 12.43 8.01 10.71
CA TYR A 395 13.73 8.55 11.17
C TYR A 395 14.93 7.69 10.75
N GLY A 396 14.87 7.09 9.57
CA GLY A 396 15.95 6.28 8.99
C GLY A 396 16.03 4.85 9.52
N MET A 397 15.06 4.36 10.29
CA MET A 397 15.06 2.96 10.77
C MET A 397 15.01 1.94 9.62
N ASN A 398 14.37 2.29 8.50
CA ASN A 398 14.30 1.44 7.30
C ASN A 398 15.37 1.74 6.24
N LYS A 399 16.41 2.55 6.56
CA LYS A 399 17.45 2.91 5.59
C LYS A 399 18.09 1.71 4.90
N ASP A 400 18.42 0.65 5.64
CA ASP A 400 19.04 -0.56 5.09
C ASP A 400 18.13 -1.32 4.10
N THR A 401 16.82 -1.06 4.16
CA THR A 401 15.87 -1.61 3.20
C THR A 401 15.82 -0.78 1.93
N LEU A 402 15.93 0.55 2.04
CA LEU A 402 15.56 1.49 0.99
C LEU A 402 16.75 2.18 0.31
N GLN A 403 17.88 2.41 1.00
CA GLN A 403 18.99 3.23 0.49
C GLN A 403 19.53 2.78 -0.87
N ASP A 404 19.58 1.46 -1.12
CA ASP A 404 20.06 0.90 -2.39
C ASP A 404 19.04 0.99 -3.53
N LEU A 405 17.80 1.39 -3.20
CA LEU A 405 16.71 1.56 -4.16
C LEU A 405 16.52 3.02 -4.58
N LEU A 406 17.18 3.96 -3.89
CA LEU A 406 17.05 5.39 -4.20
C LEU A 406 17.91 5.78 -5.40
N MET A 407 17.35 6.67 -6.21
CA MET A 407 18.01 7.24 -7.36
C MET A 407 17.92 8.75 -7.34
N PHE A 408 18.97 9.40 -7.86
CA PHE A 408 19.06 10.85 -8.02
C PHE A 408 19.66 11.19 -9.38
N TYR A 409 19.36 12.35 -9.91
CA TYR A 409 19.92 12.76 -11.18
C TYR A 409 21.39 13.13 -11.05
N SER A 410 22.24 12.57 -11.88
CA SER A 410 23.69 12.83 -11.88
C SER A 410 24.07 13.97 -12.80
N SER A 411 24.87 14.91 -12.31
CA SER A 411 25.45 15.99 -13.11
C SER A 411 26.37 15.48 -14.22
N LYS A 412 27.03 14.35 -14.00
CA LYS A 412 28.03 13.75 -14.89
C LYS A 412 27.40 12.81 -15.90
N GLU A 413 26.54 11.89 -15.44
CA GLU A 413 25.88 10.88 -16.27
C GLU A 413 24.67 11.43 -17.03
N LYS A 414 24.13 12.59 -16.62
CA LYS A 414 22.93 13.22 -17.17
C LYS A 414 21.70 12.32 -17.19
N LYS A 415 21.58 11.47 -16.18
CA LYS A 415 20.48 10.52 -15.95
C LYS A 415 20.35 10.18 -14.47
N LEU A 416 19.30 9.43 -14.12
CA LEU A 416 19.13 8.88 -12.78
C LEU A 416 20.20 7.82 -12.48
N VAL A 417 20.83 7.93 -11.32
CA VAL A 417 21.83 6.97 -10.80
C VAL A 417 21.52 6.61 -9.36
N THR A 418 21.93 5.41 -8.95
CA THR A 418 21.85 5.00 -7.54
C THR A 418 23.00 5.60 -6.74
N LEU A 419 22.90 5.58 -5.42
CA LEU A 419 23.99 5.97 -4.53
C LEU A 419 25.21 5.06 -4.72
N ASP A 420 25.00 3.78 -5.03
CA ASP A 420 26.09 2.82 -5.29
C ASP A 420 26.85 3.16 -6.58
N GLU A 421 26.14 3.49 -7.63
CA GLU A 421 26.72 3.93 -8.90
C GLU A 421 27.52 5.23 -8.72
N TYR A 422 27.01 6.18 -7.92
CA TYR A 422 27.75 7.41 -7.60
C TYR A 422 29.05 7.11 -6.85
N VAL A 423 28.97 6.39 -5.72
CA VAL A 423 30.12 6.07 -4.89
C VAL A 423 31.19 5.27 -5.66
N SER A 424 30.79 4.38 -6.57
CA SER A 424 31.71 3.61 -7.41
C SER A 424 32.54 4.47 -8.37
N ARG A 425 32.08 5.69 -8.68
CA ARG A 425 32.77 6.64 -9.58
C ARG A 425 33.50 7.74 -8.84
N MET A 426 33.39 7.80 -7.50
CA MET A 426 34.04 8.84 -6.70
C MET A 426 35.56 8.75 -6.83
N PRO A 427 36.26 9.88 -7.07
CA PRO A 427 37.70 9.96 -6.95
C PRO A 427 38.18 9.61 -5.52
N GLU A 428 39.41 9.12 -5.38
CA GLU A 428 39.97 8.69 -4.08
C GLU A 428 40.05 9.83 -3.08
N ASP A 429 40.29 11.06 -3.56
CA ASP A 429 40.39 12.27 -2.75
C ASP A 429 39.04 12.88 -2.35
N GLN A 430 37.97 12.42 -2.95
CA GLN A 430 36.61 12.87 -2.63
C GLN A 430 36.11 12.25 -1.33
N LYS A 431 35.82 13.10 -0.33
CA LYS A 431 35.36 12.64 1.00
C LYS A 431 33.85 12.50 1.12
N TYR A 432 33.09 13.35 0.42
CA TYR A 432 31.64 13.50 0.57
C TYR A 432 30.87 13.18 -0.72
N ILE A 433 29.61 12.76 -0.56
CA ILE A 433 28.63 12.71 -1.64
C ILE A 433 28.06 14.12 -1.77
N TYR A 434 28.43 14.84 -2.82
CA TYR A 434 27.97 16.20 -3.04
C TYR A 434 26.61 16.23 -3.74
N TYR A 435 25.75 17.14 -3.28
CA TYR A 435 24.44 17.36 -3.90
C TYR A 435 24.09 18.85 -3.97
N ALA A 436 23.20 19.17 -4.90
CA ALA A 436 22.59 20.48 -5.06
C ALA A 436 21.08 20.33 -5.20
N SER A 437 20.30 21.20 -4.55
CA SER A 437 18.84 21.15 -4.50
C SER A 437 18.24 22.33 -5.26
N GLY A 438 17.08 22.14 -5.84
CA GLY A 438 16.34 23.19 -6.54
C GLY A 438 15.14 22.66 -7.31
N ASP A 439 14.29 23.57 -7.81
CA ASP A 439 13.00 23.26 -8.44
C ASP A 439 13.12 22.51 -9.79
N SER A 440 14.28 22.58 -10.44
CA SER A 440 14.55 21.89 -11.72
C SER A 440 16.03 21.65 -11.95
N ILE A 441 16.35 20.68 -12.81
CA ILE A 441 17.72 20.37 -13.24
C ILE A 441 18.40 21.60 -13.85
N GLU A 442 17.71 22.33 -14.74
CA GLU A 442 18.24 23.51 -15.44
C GLU A 442 18.62 24.65 -14.47
N ARG A 443 17.91 24.73 -13.35
CA ARG A 443 18.18 25.71 -12.31
C ARG A 443 19.39 25.31 -11.47
N ILE A 444 19.44 24.05 -11.06
CA ILE A 444 20.55 23.50 -10.28
C ILE A 444 21.86 23.61 -11.06
N GLU A 445 21.86 23.37 -12.37
CA GLU A 445 23.06 23.50 -13.22
C GLU A 445 23.65 24.92 -13.26
N LYS A 446 22.85 25.93 -12.92
CA LYS A 446 23.26 27.36 -12.92
C LYS A 446 23.59 27.89 -11.53
N LEU A 447 23.56 27.05 -10.50
CA LEU A 447 23.86 27.49 -9.13
C LEU A 447 25.34 27.86 -8.97
N PRO A 448 25.65 29.10 -8.58
CA PRO A 448 27.04 29.51 -8.36
C PRO A 448 27.76 28.69 -7.29
N GLN A 449 27.02 28.19 -6.31
CA GLN A 449 27.56 27.37 -5.20
C GLN A 449 28.19 26.07 -5.68
N ALA A 450 27.80 25.59 -6.87
CA ALA A 450 28.32 24.37 -7.46
C ALA A 450 29.70 24.55 -8.14
N GLU A 451 30.13 25.81 -8.41
CA GLU A 451 31.33 26.10 -9.19
C GLU A 451 32.58 25.39 -8.69
N LEU A 452 32.86 25.43 -7.37
CA LEU A 452 34.07 24.81 -6.79
C LEU A 452 34.04 23.27 -6.92
N VAL A 453 32.91 22.66 -6.63
CA VAL A 453 32.75 21.18 -6.66
C VAL A 453 32.89 20.69 -8.11
N THR A 454 32.27 21.41 -9.05
CA THR A 454 32.35 21.10 -10.48
C THR A 454 33.77 21.26 -11.02
N ASP A 455 34.51 22.30 -10.60
CA ASP A 455 35.88 22.55 -11.02
C ASP A 455 36.88 21.51 -10.51
N LYS A 456 36.62 20.91 -9.35
CA LYS A 456 37.39 19.77 -8.87
C LYS A 456 37.09 18.49 -9.66
N GLY A 457 36.12 18.53 -10.58
CA GLY A 457 35.68 17.38 -11.37
C GLY A 457 34.83 16.40 -10.60
N TYR A 458 34.30 16.80 -9.44
CA TYR A 458 33.44 15.96 -8.63
C TYR A 458 32.02 15.93 -9.23
N GLU A 459 31.38 14.76 -9.13
CA GLU A 459 29.99 14.55 -9.55
C GLU A 459 29.04 15.16 -8.50
N LEU A 460 27.94 15.77 -8.96
CA LEU A 460 26.86 16.26 -8.12
C LEU A 460 25.61 15.42 -8.35
N LEU A 461 24.89 15.11 -7.26
CA LEU A 461 23.53 14.64 -7.32
C LEU A 461 22.57 15.85 -7.29
N TYR A 462 21.57 15.86 -8.17
CA TYR A 462 20.56 16.91 -8.21
C TYR A 462 19.30 16.43 -7.52
N PHE A 463 18.88 17.19 -6.52
CA PHE A 463 17.71 16.95 -5.70
C PHE A 463 16.57 17.86 -6.17
N THR A 464 15.57 17.26 -6.79
CA THR A 464 14.45 17.98 -7.38
C THR A 464 13.12 17.73 -6.68
N ASP A 465 13.07 16.77 -5.75
CA ASP A 465 11.89 16.51 -4.92
C ASP A 465 12.02 17.18 -3.56
N ASP A 466 10.95 17.80 -3.07
CA ASP A 466 10.89 18.47 -1.77
C ASP A 466 11.34 17.59 -0.60
N ILE A 467 11.20 16.27 -0.74
CA ILE A 467 11.58 15.28 0.29
C ILE A 467 13.06 14.91 0.27
N ASP A 468 13.81 15.24 -0.78
CA ASP A 468 15.17 14.71 -1.00
C ASP A 468 16.12 15.03 0.15
N GLU A 469 16.24 16.30 0.55
CA GLU A 469 17.14 16.68 1.64
C GLU A 469 16.72 16.08 2.98
N PHE A 470 15.41 15.95 3.23
CA PHE A 470 14.92 15.34 4.47
C PHE A 470 15.26 13.85 4.51
N ALA A 471 15.09 13.13 3.41
CA ALA A 471 15.44 11.72 3.32
C ALA A 471 16.94 11.50 3.50
N ILE A 472 17.78 12.31 2.83
CA ILE A 472 19.24 12.21 2.93
C ILE A 472 19.76 12.52 4.34
N LYS A 473 19.16 13.47 5.06
CA LYS A 473 19.48 13.71 6.46
C LYS A 473 19.20 12.51 7.36
N MET A 474 18.12 11.77 7.09
CA MET A 474 17.84 10.54 7.83
C MET A 474 18.78 9.39 7.45
N LEU A 475 19.28 9.34 6.20
CA LEU A 475 20.31 8.39 5.80
C LEU A 475 21.66 8.67 6.47
N MET A 476 22.01 9.94 6.67
CA MET A 476 23.26 10.46 7.22
C MET A 476 24.47 10.17 6.34
N SER A 477 24.68 8.94 5.93
CA SER A 477 25.80 8.49 5.08
C SER A 477 25.41 7.28 4.24
N TYR A 478 26.18 7.06 3.17
CA TYR A 478 26.10 5.84 2.36
C TYR A 478 27.51 5.28 2.15
N LYS A 479 27.74 4.00 2.48
CA LYS A 479 29.08 3.36 2.44
C LYS A 479 30.17 4.23 3.06
N GLU A 480 29.93 4.71 4.28
CA GLU A 480 30.82 5.57 5.07
C GLU A 480 31.09 6.96 4.46
N LYS A 481 30.43 7.34 3.39
CA LYS A 481 30.50 8.67 2.79
C LYS A 481 29.30 9.51 3.23
N GLU A 482 29.57 10.64 3.88
CA GLU A 482 28.55 11.60 4.30
C GLU A 482 28.04 12.44 3.13
N PHE A 483 26.80 12.93 3.22
CA PHE A 483 26.22 13.83 2.23
C PHE A 483 26.58 15.28 2.54
N LYS A 484 26.86 16.07 1.50
CA LYS A 484 27.25 17.47 1.63
C LYS A 484 26.56 18.33 0.58
N SER A 485 25.74 19.30 1.02
CA SER A 485 25.13 20.27 0.14
C SER A 485 26.17 21.26 -0.41
N VAL A 486 26.06 21.62 -1.68
CA VAL A 486 26.86 22.70 -2.27
C VAL A 486 26.55 24.06 -1.61
N SER A 487 25.38 24.23 -1.01
CA SER A 487 24.98 25.43 -0.26
C SER A 487 25.42 25.40 1.22
N SER A 488 26.12 24.35 1.68
CA SER A 488 26.67 24.29 3.04
C SER A 488 27.80 25.32 3.24
N GLY A 489 27.89 25.92 4.41
CA GLY A 489 28.93 26.92 4.75
C GLY A 489 30.35 26.41 4.59
N ASP A 490 30.57 25.11 4.83
CA ASP A 490 31.84 24.41 4.62
C ASP A 490 31.64 23.22 3.68
N LEU A 491 32.40 23.15 2.59
CA LEU A 491 32.34 22.03 1.62
C LEU A 491 33.30 20.89 1.98
N GLY A 492 34.17 21.06 2.97
CA GLY A 492 35.17 20.04 3.34
C GLY A 492 36.18 19.74 2.25
N ILE A 493 36.37 20.66 1.30
CA ILE A 493 37.39 20.63 0.25
C ILE A 493 38.62 21.32 0.80
N GLU A 494 39.81 20.75 0.58
CA GLU A 494 41.05 21.34 1.07
C GLU A 494 41.35 22.69 0.38
N PRO A 495 41.68 23.76 1.18
CA PRO A 495 41.91 25.08 0.63
C PRO A 495 43.08 25.11 -0.36
N ASP A 496 42.88 25.75 -1.48
CA ASP A 496 43.94 26.02 -2.45
C ASP A 496 44.58 27.42 -2.23
N GLU A 497 45.50 27.85 -3.12
CA GLU A 497 46.15 29.18 -3.00
C GLU A 497 45.14 30.32 -3.15
N LYS A 498 44.06 30.14 -3.91
CA LYS A 498 43.01 31.15 -4.08
C LYS A 498 42.17 31.31 -2.83
N ASP A 499 41.90 30.21 -2.14
CA ASP A 499 41.17 30.23 -0.87
C ASP A 499 41.94 30.98 0.21
N LYS A 500 43.26 30.79 0.26
CA LYS A 500 44.15 31.54 1.14
C LYS A 500 44.19 33.03 0.80
N ALA A 501 44.14 33.37 -0.49
CA ALA A 501 44.06 34.76 -0.93
C ALA A 501 42.70 35.38 -0.54
N ALA A 502 41.62 34.65 -0.63
CA ALA A 502 40.28 35.11 -0.21
C ALA A 502 40.22 35.36 1.30
N GLU A 503 40.83 34.49 2.13
CA GLU A 503 40.96 34.70 3.58
C GLU A 503 41.81 35.93 3.93
N ALA A 504 42.88 36.18 3.18
CA ALA A 504 43.69 37.35 3.36
C ALA A 504 42.93 38.65 3.04
N GLU A 505 42.20 38.67 1.91
CA GLU A 505 41.33 39.80 1.51
C GLU A 505 40.20 40.03 2.53
N GLU A 506 39.59 38.99 3.09
CA GLU A 506 38.58 39.11 4.16
C GLU A 506 39.17 39.75 5.41
N THR A 507 40.35 39.32 5.80
CA THR A 507 41.05 39.86 6.98
C THR A 507 41.43 41.32 6.78
N GLU A 508 41.95 41.69 5.61
CA GLU A 508 42.33 43.05 5.25
C GLU A 508 41.14 44.00 5.18
N ASN A 509 39.99 43.50 4.69
CA ASN A 509 38.78 44.29 4.48
C ASN A 509 37.69 43.99 5.51
N LYS A 510 38.06 43.54 6.71
CA LYS A 510 37.13 43.15 7.77
C LYS A 510 36.07 44.20 8.08
N GLU A 511 36.47 45.48 8.15
CA GLU A 511 35.53 46.59 8.43
C GLU A 511 34.44 46.72 7.33
N LEU A 512 34.73 46.42 6.07
CA LEU A 512 33.76 46.40 4.99
C LEU A 512 32.76 45.25 5.17
N PHE A 513 33.23 44.03 5.45
CA PHE A 513 32.35 42.88 5.70
C PHE A 513 31.46 43.07 6.94
N ASP A 514 32.02 43.62 8.02
CA ASP A 514 31.27 43.97 9.24
C ASP A 514 30.19 45.04 8.95
N ALA A 515 30.50 46.08 8.15
CA ALA A 515 29.53 47.09 7.75
C ALA A 515 28.41 46.50 6.87
N MET A 516 28.73 45.63 5.92
CA MET A 516 27.74 44.94 5.10
C MET A 516 26.84 44.04 5.96
N LYS A 517 27.39 43.33 6.92
CA LYS A 517 26.65 42.52 7.89
C LYS A 517 25.69 43.38 8.73
N GLU A 518 26.10 44.54 9.18
CA GLU A 518 25.24 45.47 9.94
C GLU A 518 24.07 45.97 9.08
N ILE A 519 24.33 46.32 7.81
CA ILE A 519 23.27 46.70 6.83
C ILE A 519 22.24 45.59 6.65
N LEU A 520 22.67 44.32 6.64
CA LEU A 520 21.83 43.14 6.49
C LEU A 520 21.38 42.54 7.83
N SER A 521 21.43 43.30 8.91
CA SER A 521 21.06 42.84 10.25
C SER A 521 19.68 42.19 10.27
N GLY A 522 19.60 40.97 10.83
CA GLY A 522 18.38 40.16 10.86
C GLY A 522 18.04 39.42 9.56
N LYS A 523 18.77 39.69 8.46
CA LYS A 523 18.58 38.97 7.16
C LYS A 523 19.63 37.86 6.97
N VAL A 524 20.86 38.09 7.42
CA VAL A 524 21.96 37.12 7.34
C VAL A 524 22.68 37.00 8.68
N LYS A 525 23.26 35.84 8.93
CA LYS A 525 24.09 35.58 10.10
C LYS A 525 25.48 36.21 9.94
N ASN A 526 26.01 36.17 8.74
CA ASN A 526 27.33 36.68 8.42
C ASN A 526 27.46 37.14 6.96
N VAL A 527 28.47 37.95 6.67
CA VAL A 527 28.97 38.27 5.32
C VAL A 527 30.43 37.92 5.29
N LYS A 528 30.89 37.16 4.30
CA LYS A 528 32.29 36.70 4.21
C LYS A 528 32.79 36.63 2.76
N ALA A 529 34.12 36.52 2.59
CA ALA A 529 34.72 36.21 1.32
C ALA A 529 34.36 34.79 0.89
N SER A 530 33.97 34.61 -0.37
CA SER A 530 33.66 33.30 -0.91
C SER A 530 34.90 32.54 -1.33
N LYS A 531 34.98 31.28 -0.93
CA LYS A 531 36.00 30.34 -1.40
C LYS A 531 35.51 29.49 -2.58
N ARG A 532 34.20 29.55 -2.90
CA ARG A 532 33.57 28.71 -3.94
C ARG A 532 33.28 29.42 -5.24
N LEU A 533 33.09 30.74 -5.20
CA LEU A 533 32.74 31.53 -6.36
C LEU A 533 33.95 31.84 -7.27
N LYS A 534 33.74 31.70 -8.59
CA LYS A 534 34.74 32.05 -9.61
C LYS A 534 34.24 33.13 -10.53
N SER A 535 33.10 32.98 -11.12
CA SER A 535 32.52 33.87 -12.13
C SER A 535 31.43 34.78 -11.59
N HIS A 536 30.69 34.32 -10.56
CA HIS A 536 29.59 35.08 -9.99
C HIS A 536 30.03 36.00 -8.87
N PRO A 537 29.37 37.18 -8.70
CA PRO A 537 29.76 38.16 -7.68
C PRO A 537 29.39 37.73 -6.24
N VAL A 538 28.29 36.96 -6.12
CA VAL A 538 27.63 36.70 -4.83
C VAL A 538 26.90 35.38 -4.83
N CYS A 539 26.81 34.72 -3.68
CA CYS A 539 25.85 33.63 -3.43
C CYS A 539 25.43 33.61 -1.95
N LEU A 540 24.40 32.82 -1.66
CA LEU A 540 24.04 32.45 -0.29
C LEU A 540 24.54 31.05 0.04
N SER A 541 25.01 30.89 1.28
CA SER A 541 25.21 29.58 1.91
C SER A 541 24.47 29.53 3.23
N ALA A 542 24.32 28.34 3.78
CA ALA A 542 23.70 28.15 5.09
C ALA A 542 24.70 27.56 6.09
N GLU A 543 24.67 28.07 7.32
CA GLU A 543 25.37 27.49 8.46
C GLU A 543 24.35 26.78 9.37
N GLY A 544 24.74 25.65 9.94
CA GLY A 544 23.87 24.86 10.82
C GLY A 544 23.16 23.72 10.09
N GLU A 545 22.14 23.19 10.74
CA GLU A 545 21.46 21.96 10.27
C GLU A 545 20.35 22.22 9.25
N LEU A 546 19.78 23.42 9.23
CA LEU A 546 18.71 23.79 8.32
C LEU A 546 19.29 24.36 7.02
N SER A 547 19.02 23.71 5.90
CA SER A 547 19.40 24.23 4.58
C SER A 547 18.41 25.29 4.10
N ILE A 548 18.82 26.07 3.08
CA ILE A 548 17.94 27.05 2.42
C ILE A 548 16.75 26.34 1.75
N GLU A 549 16.98 25.17 1.15
CA GLU A 549 15.91 24.40 0.52
C GLU A 549 14.90 23.86 1.55
N MET A 550 15.38 23.35 2.68
CA MET A 550 14.49 22.92 3.76
C MET A 550 13.65 24.09 4.31
N GLU A 551 14.21 25.29 4.43
CA GLU A 551 13.46 26.50 4.79
C GLU A 551 12.32 26.75 3.82
N LYS A 552 12.57 26.66 2.49
CA LYS A 552 11.52 26.85 1.46
C LYS A 552 10.39 25.84 1.63
N VAL A 553 10.74 24.55 1.73
CA VAL A 553 9.75 23.48 1.84
C VAL A 553 8.92 23.65 3.11
N LEU A 554 9.56 23.88 4.26
CA LEU A 554 8.87 24.06 5.55
C LEU A 554 7.97 25.30 5.55
N SER A 555 8.42 26.40 4.95
CA SER A 555 7.63 27.65 4.85
C SER A 555 6.44 27.53 3.90
N ALA A 556 6.50 26.66 2.88
CA ALA A 556 5.43 26.41 1.94
C ALA A 556 4.33 25.48 2.50
N MET A 557 4.56 24.79 3.62
CA MET A 557 3.58 23.90 4.24
C MET A 557 2.38 24.69 4.81
N PRO A 558 1.15 24.18 4.75
CA PRO A 558 -0.07 24.87 5.21
C PRO A 558 -0.07 25.34 6.67
N ASN A 559 0.74 24.73 7.53
CA ASN A 559 0.99 25.12 8.92
C ASN A 559 2.48 25.37 9.16
N GLY A 560 3.18 25.84 8.12
CA GLY A 560 4.62 26.04 8.14
C GLY A 560 5.05 26.94 9.30
N GLN A 561 6.02 26.49 10.08
CA GLN A 561 6.67 27.32 11.06
C GLN A 561 7.54 28.34 10.31
N ASP A 562 7.61 29.58 10.81
CA ASP A 562 8.52 30.61 10.29
C ASP A 562 9.97 30.26 10.72
N VAL A 563 10.47 29.14 10.18
CA VAL A 563 11.80 28.60 10.47
C VAL A 563 12.74 29.14 9.40
N LYS A 564 13.83 29.76 9.82
CA LYS A 564 14.81 30.39 8.92
C LYS A 564 16.15 29.70 9.03
N ALA A 565 16.77 29.43 7.89
CA ALA A 565 18.16 28.98 7.84
C ALA A 565 19.10 30.12 8.23
N ASP A 566 20.19 29.79 8.87
CA ASP A 566 21.29 30.72 9.17
C ASP A 566 22.05 31.08 7.89
N LYS A 567 21.49 32.03 7.12
CA LYS A 567 22.06 32.44 5.82
C LYS A 567 23.33 33.21 5.99
N VAL A 568 24.30 32.96 5.12
CA VAL A 568 25.56 33.70 5.01
C VAL A 568 25.67 34.22 3.57
N LEU A 569 25.90 35.52 3.43
CA LEU A 569 26.18 36.14 2.14
C LEU A 569 27.68 35.99 1.84
N GLU A 570 27.99 35.28 0.76
CA GLU A 570 29.36 35.11 0.28
C GLU A 570 29.65 36.02 -0.89
N ILE A 571 30.74 36.78 -0.81
CA ILE A 571 31.19 37.75 -1.82
C ILE A 571 32.44 37.23 -2.52
N ASN A 572 32.43 37.25 -3.83
CA ASN A 572 33.60 36.92 -4.65
C ASN A 572 34.59 38.09 -4.65
N VAL A 573 35.66 37.97 -3.90
CA VAL A 573 36.69 39.02 -3.79
C VAL A 573 37.53 39.22 -5.06
N SER A 574 37.51 38.26 -5.96
CA SER A 574 38.16 38.36 -7.28
C SER A 574 37.28 39.05 -8.36
N HIS A 575 36.01 39.28 -8.07
CA HIS A 575 35.07 39.90 -9.01
C HIS A 575 35.15 41.43 -8.95
N GLU A 576 34.97 42.12 -10.07
CA GLU A 576 35.03 43.59 -10.19
C GLU A 576 34.08 44.32 -9.25
N VAL A 577 32.95 43.69 -8.89
CA VAL A 577 31.98 44.22 -7.92
C VAL A 577 32.62 44.42 -6.54
N PHE A 578 33.58 43.55 -6.11
CA PHE A 578 34.25 43.71 -4.82
C PHE A 578 35.12 44.97 -4.79
N GLN A 579 35.82 45.30 -5.87
CA GLN A 579 36.56 46.57 -5.97
C GLN A 579 35.63 47.80 -5.92
N SER A 580 34.42 47.69 -6.52
CA SER A 580 33.38 48.70 -6.43
C SER A 580 32.89 48.90 -4.98
N LEU A 581 32.70 47.79 -4.23
CA LEU A 581 32.33 47.83 -2.81
C LEU A 581 33.40 48.53 -1.95
N LYS A 582 34.70 48.23 -2.18
CA LYS A 582 35.81 48.89 -1.47
C LYS A 582 35.83 50.41 -1.74
N ASN A 583 35.62 50.81 -2.97
CA ASN A 583 35.59 52.23 -3.34
C ASN A 583 34.42 52.97 -2.69
N VAL A 584 33.24 52.35 -2.71
CA VAL A 584 32.04 52.96 -2.15
C VAL A 584 32.10 52.97 -0.62
N PHE A 585 32.66 51.97 0.04
CA PHE A 585 32.87 51.93 1.50
C PHE A 585 33.72 53.09 1.97
N ALA A 586 34.77 53.46 1.20
CA ALA A 586 35.66 54.57 1.53
C ALA A 586 35.05 55.96 1.25
N SER A 587 34.02 56.06 0.40
CA SER A 587 33.52 57.36 -0.08
C SER A 587 32.06 57.65 0.26
N ASP A 588 31.19 56.66 0.29
CA ASP A 588 29.74 56.85 0.38
C ASP A 588 29.04 55.66 1.08
N LYS A 589 28.70 55.82 2.35
CA LYS A 589 28.05 54.79 3.16
C LYS A 589 26.62 54.50 2.74
N GLU A 590 25.88 55.49 2.19
CA GLU A 590 24.49 55.26 1.74
C GLU A 590 24.50 54.37 0.49
N LYS A 591 25.44 54.64 -0.43
CA LYS A 591 25.65 53.83 -1.63
C LYS A 591 26.13 52.41 -1.31
N LEU A 592 26.89 52.23 -0.23
CA LEU A 592 27.23 50.89 0.27
C LEU A 592 25.99 50.12 0.69
N GLY A 593 25.03 50.77 1.39
CA GLY A 593 23.75 50.19 1.76
C GLY A 593 22.96 49.69 0.55
N LEU A 594 22.88 50.54 -0.49
CA LEU A 594 22.25 50.21 -1.75
C LEU A 594 22.89 48.97 -2.42
N TYR A 595 24.21 48.95 -2.58
CA TYR A 595 24.93 47.84 -3.22
C TYR A 595 24.82 46.55 -2.43
N THR A 596 24.90 46.60 -1.10
CA THR A 596 24.77 45.46 -0.22
C THR A 596 23.38 44.81 -0.33
N ASN A 597 22.31 45.64 -0.29
CA ASN A 597 20.93 45.12 -0.46
C ASN A 597 20.69 44.55 -1.86
N LEU A 598 21.24 45.16 -2.91
CA LEU A 598 21.12 44.63 -4.28
C LEU A 598 21.77 43.25 -4.40
N LEU A 599 23.01 43.10 -3.90
CA LEU A 599 23.72 41.82 -3.93
C LEU A 599 22.98 40.75 -3.14
N TYR A 600 22.46 41.10 -1.96
CA TYR A 600 21.64 40.17 -1.17
C TYR A 600 20.37 39.73 -1.91
N ASN A 601 19.64 40.67 -2.50
CA ASN A 601 18.42 40.37 -3.25
C ASN A 601 18.72 39.54 -4.52
N GLN A 602 19.85 39.80 -5.20
CA GLN A 602 20.33 38.95 -6.30
C GLN A 602 20.60 37.51 -5.82
N ALA A 603 21.25 37.36 -4.67
CA ALA A 603 21.53 36.05 -4.12
C ALA A 603 20.25 35.31 -3.70
N LEU A 604 19.22 36.03 -3.20
CA LEU A 604 17.89 35.45 -2.94
C LEU A 604 17.24 34.91 -4.24
N LEU A 605 17.29 35.71 -5.33
CA LEU A 605 16.73 35.30 -6.61
C LEU A 605 17.44 34.06 -7.21
N ILE A 606 18.76 33.99 -7.05
CA ILE A 606 19.55 32.83 -7.47
C ILE A 606 19.08 31.57 -6.73
N GLU A 607 18.88 31.66 -5.43
CA GLU A 607 18.37 30.56 -4.61
C GLU A 607 16.88 30.26 -4.82
N GLY A 608 16.13 31.15 -5.49
CA GLY A 608 14.70 31.02 -5.64
C GLY A 608 13.88 31.43 -4.41
N LEU A 609 14.50 32.20 -3.57
CA LEU A 609 13.80 32.81 -2.44
C LEU A 609 13.08 34.09 -2.90
N PRO A 610 11.94 34.43 -2.30
CA PRO A 610 11.26 35.68 -2.59
C PRO A 610 12.08 36.88 -2.11
N VAL A 611 12.14 37.91 -2.94
CA VAL A 611 12.65 39.22 -2.54
C VAL A 611 11.61 39.90 -1.66
N GLY A 612 12.01 40.43 -0.50
CA GLY A 612 11.09 40.98 0.49
C GLY A 612 10.23 42.14 -0.05
N ASP A 613 10.85 43.08 -0.79
CA ASP A 613 10.19 44.17 -1.52
C ASP A 613 10.68 44.23 -2.97
N PRO A 614 9.95 43.62 -3.93
CA PRO A 614 10.32 43.64 -5.33
C PRO A 614 10.30 45.05 -5.96
N VAL A 615 9.48 45.96 -5.44
CA VAL A 615 9.38 47.35 -5.95
C VAL A 615 10.62 48.14 -5.53
N GLU A 616 11.02 48.05 -4.27
CA GLU A 616 12.25 48.65 -3.76
C GLU A 616 13.46 48.11 -4.53
N PHE A 617 13.57 46.78 -4.71
CA PHE A 617 14.64 46.15 -5.45
C PHE A 617 14.75 46.68 -6.88
N THR A 618 13.61 46.85 -7.59
CA THR A 618 13.60 47.38 -8.95
C THR A 618 14.04 48.87 -8.98
N ASN A 619 13.57 49.65 -8.02
CA ASN A 619 13.96 51.05 -7.86
C ASN A 619 15.47 51.17 -7.58
N ASP A 620 16.02 50.29 -6.78
CA ASP A 620 17.43 50.26 -6.42
C ASP A 620 18.31 49.93 -7.64
N ILE A 621 17.86 49.02 -8.51
CA ILE A 621 18.51 48.78 -9.81
C ILE A 621 18.53 50.06 -10.65
N CYS A 622 17.42 50.78 -10.73
CA CYS A 622 17.33 52.02 -11.49
C CYS A 622 18.29 53.11 -10.96
N LYS A 623 18.47 53.19 -9.60
CA LYS A 623 19.41 54.17 -9.00
C LYS A 623 20.88 53.95 -9.38
N ILE A 624 21.29 52.72 -9.71
CA ILE A 624 22.67 52.43 -10.11
C ILE A 624 22.89 52.61 -11.60
N MET A 625 21.81 52.72 -12.40
CA MET A 625 21.87 52.93 -13.86
C MET A 625 22.05 54.41 -14.22
N VAL A 626 21.86 55.32 -13.27
CA VAL A 626 21.97 56.76 -13.41
C VAL A 626 23.17 57.27 -12.59
#